data_30bb71833c86f3776946b9d0d62a2465
#
_entry.id   30bb71833c86f3776946b9d0d62a2465
#
_cell.length_a   1.000
_cell.length_b   1.000
_cell.length_c   1.000
_cell.angle_alpha   90.00
_cell.angle_beta   90.00
_cell.angle_gamma   90.00
#
_symmetry.space_group_name_H-M   'P 1'
#
loop_
_entity.id
_entity.type
_entity.pdbx_description
1 polymer ?
#
loop_
_entity_poly.entity_id
_entity_poly.type
_entity_poly.pdbx_seq_one_letter_code
_entity_poly.pdbx_strand_id
1 'polypeptide(L)' 'MKTEYMDILESLVDKLTLATVFEMLERICHKKAENLRTHWKDEVSAKLWDKAARQLENINVDI' A
#
# COMPACT_ATOMS: atom_id res chain seq x y z
N MET A 1 -6.46 -14.19 -9.15
CA MET A 1 -6.34 -13.96 -7.71
C MET A 1 -7.13 -15.00 -6.94
N LYS A 2 -6.58 -15.51 -5.88
CA LYS A 2 -7.28 -16.53 -5.09
C LYS A 2 -8.37 -15.90 -4.23
N THR A 3 -9.51 -16.58 -4.12
CA THR A 3 -10.67 -16.12 -3.37
C THR A 3 -10.33 -15.83 -1.90
N GLU A 4 -9.45 -16.63 -1.31
CA GLU A 4 -9.05 -16.47 0.09
C GLU A 4 -8.37 -15.13 0.37
N TYR A 5 -7.59 -14.60 -0.57
CA TYR A 5 -6.99 -13.29 -0.42
C TYR A 5 -8.04 -12.18 -0.51
N MET A 6 -9.00 -12.35 -1.38
CA MET A 6 -10.13 -11.41 -1.47
C MET A 6 -10.91 -11.40 -0.16
N ASP A 7 -11.16 -12.56 0.41
CA ASP A 7 -11.90 -12.66 1.66
C ASP A 7 -11.14 -12.00 2.82
N ILE A 8 -9.83 -12.18 2.86
CA ILE A 8 -8.99 -11.55 3.89
C ILE A 8 -9.05 -10.03 3.75
N LEU A 9 -8.88 -9.54 2.54
CA LEU A 9 -8.90 -8.10 2.29
C LEU A 9 -10.25 -7.49 2.60
N GLU A 10 -11.33 -8.15 2.21
CA GLU A 10 -12.69 -7.69 2.51
C GLU A 10 -12.91 -7.62 4.02
N SER A 11 -12.43 -8.61 4.75
CA SER A 11 -12.52 -8.63 6.21
C SER A 11 -11.81 -7.43 6.82
N LEU A 12 -10.64 -7.07 6.28
CA LEU A 12 -9.90 -5.90 6.76
C LEU A 12 -10.66 -4.61 6.47
N VAL A 13 -11.23 -4.49 5.29
CA VAL A 13 -12.03 -3.32 4.93
C VAL A 13 -13.21 -3.17 5.89
N ASP A 14 -13.88 -4.28 6.19
CA ASP A 14 -15.04 -4.25 7.09
C ASP A 14 -14.67 -3.86 8.51
N LYS A 15 -13.51 -4.28 8.98
CA LYS A 15 -13.06 -3.99 10.35
C LYS A 15 -12.46 -2.62 10.52
N LEU A 16 -11.74 -2.14 9.48
CA LEU A 16 -10.90 -0.95 9.60
C LEU A 16 -11.43 0.25 8.84
N THR A 17 -12.32 0.07 7.94
CA THR A 17 -12.79 1.02 6.93
C THR A 17 -11.88 1.06 5.71
N LEU A 18 -12.44 1.45 4.58
CA LEU A 18 -11.69 1.52 3.32
C LEU A 18 -10.60 2.59 3.40
N ALA A 19 -10.90 3.73 4.01
CA ALA A 19 -9.92 4.81 4.15
C ALA A 19 -8.69 4.35 4.92
N THR A 20 -8.90 3.61 6.01
CA THR A 20 -7.79 3.10 6.81
C THR A 20 -6.96 2.07 6.03
N VAL A 21 -7.61 1.22 5.24
CA VAL A 21 -6.90 0.25 4.41
C VAL A 21 -6.01 0.98 3.39
N PHE A 22 -6.51 2.04 2.75
CA PHE A 22 -5.68 2.83 1.82
C PHE A 22 -4.49 3.48 2.53
N GLU A 23 -4.69 3.98 3.74
CA GLU A 23 -3.59 4.54 4.52
C GLU A 23 -2.53 3.49 4.82
N MET A 24 -2.95 2.28 5.16
CA MET A 24 -2.02 1.18 5.41
C MET A 24 -1.26 0.79 4.14
N LEU A 25 -1.94 0.78 2.99
CA LEU A 25 -1.29 0.50 1.71
C LEU A 25 -0.23 1.54 1.38
N GLU A 26 -0.51 2.80 1.64
CA GLU A 26 0.46 3.88 1.46
C GLU A 26 1.71 3.63 2.30
N ARG A 27 1.53 3.28 3.56
CA ARG A 27 2.66 2.99 4.46
C ARG A 27 3.47 1.80 4.00
N ILE A 28 2.79 0.76 3.49
CA ILE A 28 3.48 -0.41 2.94
C ILE A 28 4.32 0.00 1.74
N CYS A 29 3.81 0.87 0.86
CA CYS A 29 4.55 1.34 -0.29
C CYS A 29 5.82 2.09 0.12
N HIS A 30 5.73 2.96 1.13
CA HIS A 30 6.91 3.66 1.65
C HIS A 30 7.93 2.69 2.25
N LYS A 31 7.44 1.71 2.99
CA LYS A 31 8.32 0.69 3.58
C LYS A 31 9.03 -0.11 2.50
N LYS A 32 8.34 -0.46 1.43
CA LYS A 32 8.94 -1.17 0.29
C LYS A 32 10.02 -0.33 -0.37
N ALA A 33 9.74 0.96 -0.58
CA ALA A 33 10.70 1.87 -1.20
C ALA A 33 11.97 1.97 -0.35
N GLU A 34 11.82 2.16 0.95
CA GLU A 34 12.96 2.28 1.85
C GLU A 34 13.80 1.00 1.87
N ASN A 35 13.13 -0.16 1.93
CA ASN A 35 13.81 -1.44 1.93
C ASN A 35 14.63 -1.63 0.64
N LEU A 36 14.07 -1.27 -0.50
CA LEU A 36 14.77 -1.38 -1.78
C LEU A 36 15.99 -0.46 -1.84
N ARG A 37 15.90 0.75 -1.28
CA ARG A 37 17.04 1.67 -1.23
C ARG A 37 18.14 1.18 -0.31
N THR A 38 17.79 0.70 0.87
CA THR A 38 18.79 0.38 1.90
C THR A 38 19.39 -1.01 1.72
N HIS A 39 18.56 -2.00 1.40
CA HIS A 39 19.02 -3.40 1.33
C HIS A 39 19.40 -3.84 -0.07
N TRP A 40 18.68 -3.38 -1.07
CA TRP A 40 18.87 -3.83 -2.45
C TRP A 40 19.55 -2.82 -3.34
N LYS A 41 19.71 -1.57 -2.86
CA LYS A 41 20.31 -0.49 -3.63
C LYS A 41 19.59 -0.29 -4.98
N ASP A 42 18.31 -0.57 -5.02
CA ASP A 42 17.49 -0.49 -6.23
C ASP A 42 16.65 0.79 -6.21
N GLU A 43 17.26 1.89 -6.64
CA GLU A 43 16.59 3.19 -6.65
C GLU A 43 15.45 3.26 -7.66
N VAL A 44 15.58 2.55 -8.78
CA VAL A 44 14.54 2.56 -9.82
C VAL A 44 13.23 1.98 -9.28
N SER A 45 13.31 0.79 -8.69
CA SER A 45 12.12 0.16 -8.10
C SER A 45 11.60 0.95 -6.91
N ALA A 46 12.50 1.51 -6.09
CA ALA A 46 12.11 2.32 -4.95
C ALA A 46 11.27 3.53 -5.38
N LYS A 47 11.64 4.19 -6.48
CA LYS A 47 10.91 5.33 -7.01
C LYS A 47 9.51 4.95 -7.47
N LEU A 48 9.35 3.74 -8.02
CA LEU A 48 8.02 3.25 -8.41
C LEU A 48 7.11 3.08 -7.19
N TRP A 49 7.64 2.55 -6.11
CA TRP A 49 6.88 2.41 -4.88
C TRP A 49 6.55 3.77 -4.25
N ASP A 50 7.47 4.73 -4.30
CA ASP A 50 7.21 6.10 -3.84
C ASP A 50 6.09 6.75 -4.65
N LYS A 51 6.10 6.54 -5.96
CA LYS A 51 5.05 7.06 -6.83
C LYS A 51 3.70 6.45 -6.48
N ALA A 52 3.66 5.14 -6.25
CA ALA A 52 2.44 4.46 -5.84
C ALA A 52 1.92 5.02 -4.51
N ALA A 53 2.80 5.27 -3.56
CA ALA A 53 2.43 5.85 -2.28
C ALA A 53 1.78 7.22 -2.45
N ARG A 54 2.36 8.08 -3.31
CA ARG A 54 1.80 9.39 -3.57
C ARG A 54 0.43 9.32 -4.24
N GLN A 55 0.24 8.35 -5.13
CA GLN A 55 -1.06 8.16 -5.78
C GLN A 55 -2.12 7.71 -4.77
N LEU A 56 -1.75 6.82 -3.85
CA LEU A 56 -2.67 6.38 -2.79
C LEU A 56 -2.99 7.52 -1.84
N GLU A 57 -2.01 8.36 -1.52
CA GLU A 57 -2.19 9.52 -0.65
C GLU A 57 -3.22 10.50 -1.21
N ASN A 58 -3.32 10.59 -2.53
CA ASN A 58 -4.26 11.50 -3.18
C ASN A 58 -5.66 10.94 -3.35
N ILE A 59 -5.88 9.69 -2.99
CA ILE A 59 -7.22 9.08 -3.04
C ILE A 59 -7.99 9.47 -1.79
N ASN A 60 -9.15 10.09 -1.99
CA ASN A 60 -10.03 10.46 -0.88
C ASN A 60 -11.24 9.54 -0.89
N VAL A 61 -11.43 8.81 0.19
CA VAL A 61 -12.61 7.97 0.38
C VAL A 61 -13.25 8.32 1.72
N ASP A 62 -14.58 8.26 1.77
CA ASP A 62 -15.33 8.66 2.95
C ASP A 62 -15.72 7.47 3.84
N ILE A 63 -15.37 6.29 3.44
CA ILE A 63 -15.74 5.08 4.17
C ILE A 63 -14.54 4.22 4.51
#